data_e2138327af9b3cc5d67873284c8425d4
#
_entry.id   e2138327af9b3cc5d67873284c8425d4
#
_cell.length_a   1.000
_cell.length_b   1.000
_cell.length_c   1.000
_cell.angle_alpha   90.00
_cell.angle_beta   90.00
_cell.angle_gamma   90.00
#
_symmetry.space_group_name_H-M   'P 1'
#
loop_
_entity.id
_entity.type
_entity.pdbx_description
1 polymer ?
#
loop_
_entity_poly.entity_id
_entity_poly.type
_entity_poly.pdbx_seq_one_letter_code
_entity_poly.pdbx_strand_id
1 'polypeptide(L)'
;SKLPKGDGMMRKLVWTGTEISDKEDDGAWISPYNGGDWPPAIKAGTGAGSTPTLMGFGDDEDKLVLITDGQNRMNLTAFWRNEIPASHQMKKGTKSRRIAGYIPIKAGLPEDKPWVQSEQTIVVSKWGAFLVNNLIDEGHPDRIIDVMTVGPVHPGPKGMERVEWNPEKNEFFSVWTRNDVVSTSMVPLVTSGSNMVLVNGYTTEKGWEVKPLTLDDLVLNILVYNIKVDEKIFRVKPIPAPVAVFGRKV
;
A
#
# COMPACT_ATOMS: atom_id res chain seq x y z
N SER A 1 3.18 -9.60 25.34
CA SER A 1 3.62 -8.24 25.67
C SER A 1 3.20 -7.31 24.55
N LYS A 2 2.49 -6.24 24.87
CA LYS A 2 2.13 -5.23 23.88
C LYS A 2 3.40 -4.50 23.45
N LEU A 3 3.64 -4.45 22.13
CA LEU A 3 4.70 -3.61 21.57
C LEU A 3 4.44 -2.14 21.97
N PRO A 4 5.48 -1.33 22.20
CA PRO A 4 5.28 0.05 22.59
C PRO A 4 4.51 0.82 21.53
N LYS A 5 3.56 1.65 21.97
CA LYS A 5 2.96 2.67 21.13
C LYS A 5 4.03 3.71 20.80
N GLY A 6 4.11 4.14 19.58
CA GLY A 6 5.06 5.18 19.20
C GLY A 6 5.05 5.49 17.72
N ASP A 7 5.78 6.52 17.39
CA ASP A 7 6.03 6.89 16.00
C ASP A 7 6.88 5.82 15.31
N GLY A 8 6.65 5.65 14.02
CA GLY A 8 7.50 4.83 13.18
C GLY A 8 8.81 5.56 12.84
N MET A 9 9.84 4.80 12.51
CA MET A 9 11.14 5.33 12.12
C MET A 9 11.52 4.81 10.75
N MET A 10 11.65 5.71 9.78
CA MET A 10 12.23 5.40 8.47
C MET A 10 13.74 5.61 8.53
N ARG A 11 14.51 4.62 8.03
CA ARG A 11 15.96 4.68 8.03
C ARG A 11 16.50 4.34 6.64
N LYS A 12 17.41 5.16 6.15
CA LYS A 12 18.26 4.86 5.00
C LYS A 12 19.63 4.46 5.50
N LEU A 13 20.09 3.31 5.04
CA LEU A 13 21.48 2.86 5.19
C LEU A 13 22.18 2.97 3.84
N VAL A 14 23.49 3.11 3.86
CA VAL A 14 24.31 3.27 2.66
C VAL A 14 25.37 2.18 2.62
N TRP A 15 25.48 1.50 1.49
CA TRP A 15 26.61 0.61 1.22
C TRP A 15 27.79 1.43 0.70
N THR A 16 28.90 1.48 1.45
CA THR A 16 30.09 2.28 1.11
C THR A 16 31.04 1.58 0.13
N GLY A 17 30.72 0.35 -0.24
CA GLY A 17 31.61 -0.51 -1.00
C GLY A 17 32.27 -1.60 -0.15
N THR A 18 32.36 -1.37 1.17
CA THR A 18 32.98 -2.30 2.14
C THR A 18 32.09 -2.63 3.33
N GLU A 19 31.23 -1.71 3.75
CA GLU A 19 30.35 -1.87 4.91
C GLU A 19 29.01 -1.15 4.71
N ILE A 20 28.02 -1.51 5.52
CA ILE A 20 26.75 -0.79 5.63
C ILE A 20 26.93 0.32 6.65
N SER A 21 26.80 1.57 6.20
CA SER A 21 26.92 2.78 7.03
C SER A 21 25.55 3.36 7.40
N ASP A 22 25.44 3.85 8.63
CA ASP A 22 24.32 4.66 9.11
C ASP A 22 24.71 6.12 9.37
N LYS A 23 25.92 6.52 8.94
CA LYS A 23 26.43 7.88 9.12
C LYS A 23 25.85 8.84 8.11
N GLU A 24 25.51 10.05 8.55
CA GLU A 24 24.97 11.11 7.69
C GLU A 24 25.98 11.56 6.62
N ASP A 25 27.28 11.57 6.95
CA ASP A 25 28.36 11.91 6.01
C ASP A 25 28.44 10.96 4.82
N ASP A 26 28.01 9.73 4.98
CA ASP A 26 27.90 8.74 3.92
C ASP A 26 26.54 8.81 3.18
N GLY A 27 25.67 9.75 3.55
CA GLY A 27 24.35 9.95 2.97
C GLY A 27 23.25 9.09 3.59
N ALA A 28 23.50 8.45 4.73
CA ALA A 28 22.46 7.78 5.51
C ALA A 28 21.59 8.81 6.25
N TRP A 29 20.41 8.39 6.67
CA TRP A 29 19.52 9.23 7.47
C TRP A 29 18.48 8.43 8.23
N ILE A 30 17.91 9.06 9.25
CA ILE A 30 16.77 8.56 10.01
C ILE A 30 15.69 9.64 10.09
N SER A 31 14.42 9.24 9.99
CA SER A 31 13.28 10.16 10.04
C SER A 31 12.10 9.52 10.76
N PRO A 32 11.58 10.16 11.81
CA PRO A 32 10.33 9.75 12.40
C PRO A 32 9.14 10.07 11.47
N TYR A 33 8.10 9.24 11.57
CA TYR A 33 6.81 9.45 10.92
C TYR A 33 5.67 9.05 11.85
N ASN A 34 4.44 9.47 11.51
CA ASN A 34 3.30 9.25 12.37
C ASN A 34 2.96 7.75 12.48
N GLY A 35 3.01 7.23 13.68
CA GLY A 35 2.40 5.97 14.07
C GLY A 35 0.92 6.15 14.37
N GLY A 36 0.23 5.06 14.61
CA GLY A 36 -1.17 5.02 14.98
C GLY A 36 -1.41 4.41 16.36
N ASP A 37 -2.66 4.08 16.60
CA ASP A 37 -3.04 3.27 17.73
C ASP A 37 -2.52 1.83 17.57
N TRP A 38 -2.79 1.00 18.58
CA TRP A 38 -2.44 -0.41 18.47
C TRP A 38 -3.10 -1.03 17.23
N PRO A 39 -2.31 -1.56 16.29
CA PRO A 39 -2.85 -2.01 15.02
C PRO A 39 -3.63 -3.31 15.17
N PRO A 40 -4.56 -3.55 14.25
CA PRO A 40 -5.11 -4.89 14.01
C PRO A 40 -4.02 -5.91 13.72
N ALA A 41 -4.35 -7.20 13.81
CA ALA A 41 -3.40 -8.32 13.66
C ALA A 41 -2.65 -8.35 12.32
N ILE A 42 -3.13 -7.62 11.32
CA ILE A 42 -2.48 -7.50 10.03
C ILE A 42 -1.10 -6.82 10.10
N LYS A 43 -0.85 -6.05 11.14
CA LYS A 43 0.43 -5.36 11.35
C LYS A 43 1.11 -5.84 12.63
N ALA A 44 2.43 -5.93 12.59
CA ALA A 44 3.23 -6.31 13.74
C ALA A 44 3.60 -5.14 14.68
N GLY A 45 3.12 -3.94 14.42
CA GLY A 45 3.44 -2.74 15.20
C GLY A 45 2.64 -1.51 14.79
N THR A 46 2.89 -0.38 15.43
CA THR A 46 2.18 0.90 15.19
C THR A 46 2.73 1.70 14.00
N GLY A 47 3.78 1.22 13.36
CA GLY A 47 4.39 1.84 12.19
C GLY A 47 3.81 1.36 10.85
N ALA A 48 4.55 1.60 9.78
CA ALA A 48 4.23 1.10 8.46
C ALA A 48 4.34 -0.43 8.39
N GLY A 49 3.37 -1.09 7.76
CA GLY A 49 3.46 -2.52 7.41
C GLY A 49 4.06 -2.74 6.02
N SER A 50 3.95 -1.76 5.13
CA SER A 50 4.36 -1.86 3.74
C SER A 50 5.87 -1.71 3.53
N THR A 51 6.40 -2.41 2.53
CA THR A 51 7.79 -2.22 2.06
C THR A 51 7.95 -0.84 1.41
N PRO A 52 9.02 -0.09 1.71
CA PRO A 52 9.30 1.19 1.08
C PRO A 52 9.47 1.07 -0.44
N THR A 53 8.90 1.98 -1.19
CA THR A 53 8.99 2.04 -2.65
C THR A 53 9.62 3.34 -3.10
N LEU A 54 10.47 3.29 -4.12
CA LEU A 54 11.14 4.46 -4.67
C LEU A 54 10.28 5.14 -5.76
N MET A 55 10.32 6.47 -5.78
CA MET A 55 9.74 7.31 -6.83
C MET A 55 10.77 8.37 -7.26
N GLY A 56 10.73 8.77 -8.53
CA GLY A 56 11.70 9.67 -9.12
C GLY A 56 13.04 8.99 -9.43
N PHE A 57 13.39 8.91 -10.71
CA PHE A 57 14.55 8.20 -11.22
C PHE A 57 15.24 9.02 -12.31
N GLY A 58 16.46 8.59 -12.66
CA GLY A 58 17.22 9.27 -13.70
C GLY A 58 17.46 10.73 -13.35
N ASP A 59 17.05 11.63 -14.24
CA ASP A 59 17.23 13.08 -14.13
C ASP A 59 16.08 13.78 -13.39
N ASP A 60 15.10 13.03 -12.87
CA ASP A 60 14.05 13.62 -12.04
C ASP A 60 14.65 14.39 -10.87
N GLU A 61 14.21 15.64 -10.63
CA GLU A 61 14.68 16.47 -9.52
C GLU A 61 14.27 15.87 -8.18
N ASP A 62 13.01 15.44 -8.06
CA ASP A 62 12.50 14.81 -6.85
C ASP A 62 12.92 13.34 -6.78
N LYS A 63 13.58 12.98 -5.70
CA LYS A 63 13.95 11.60 -5.37
C LYS A 63 13.26 11.25 -4.05
N LEU A 64 12.27 10.37 -4.12
CA LEU A 64 11.38 10.08 -3.00
C LEU A 64 11.46 8.61 -2.58
N VAL A 65 11.14 8.37 -1.30
CA VAL A 65 10.83 7.04 -0.75
C VAL A 65 9.42 7.10 -0.19
N LEU A 66 8.57 6.19 -0.60
CA LEU A 66 7.16 6.13 -0.22
C LEU A 66 6.89 4.99 0.74
N ILE A 67 6.06 5.26 1.75
CA ILE A 67 5.44 4.25 2.61
C ILE A 67 3.97 4.60 2.87
N THR A 68 3.17 3.62 3.27
CA THR A 68 1.96 3.89 4.04
C THR A 68 2.36 4.03 5.50
N ASP A 69 1.92 5.09 6.17
CA ASP A 69 2.26 5.29 7.60
C ASP A 69 1.43 4.39 8.54
N GLY A 70 1.63 4.55 9.84
CA GLY A 70 0.97 3.75 10.86
C GLY A 70 -0.36 4.29 11.36
N GLN A 71 -0.86 5.41 10.83
CA GLN A 71 -2.11 5.98 11.34
C GLN A 71 -3.31 5.07 11.06
N ASN A 72 -4.36 5.20 11.88
CA ASN A 72 -5.58 4.40 11.74
C ASN A 72 -6.21 4.54 10.35
N ARG A 73 -6.22 5.74 9.81
CA ARG A 73 -6.38 6.00 8.39
C ARG A 73 -5.00 6.37 7.86
N MET A 74 -4.36 5.41 7.18
CA MET A 74 -3.01 5.57 6.68
C MET A 74 -2.87 6.77 5.76
N ASN A 75 -1.73 7.44 5.84
CA ASN A 75 -1.30 8.33 4.78
C ASN A 75 -0.34 7.60 3.84
N LEU A 76 -0.37 7.98 2.58
CA LEU A 76 0.78 7.82 1.71
C LEU A 76 1.77 8.93 2.08
N THR A 77 2.93 8.54 2.59
CA THR A 77 3.98 9.46 3.06
C THR A 77 5.23 9.31 2.21
N ALA A 78 5.73 10.44 1.71
CA ALA A 78 6.97 10.52 0.93
C ALA A 78 8.09 11.15 1.75
N PHE A 79 9.28 10.57 1.66
CA PHE A 79 10.51 11.13 2.23
C PHE A 79 11.46 11.53 1.11
N TRP A 80 12.16 12.64 1.28
CA TRP A 80 13.32 12.98 0.46
C TRP A 80 14.36 11.87 0.59
N ARG A 81 14.65 11.20 -0.52
CA ARG A 81 15.57 10.04 -0.53
C ARG A 81 17.02 10.46 -0.36
N ASN A 82 17.39 11.58 -0.94
CA ASN A 82 18.74 12.13 -0.92
C ASN A 82 18.75 13.43 -0.11
N GLU A 83 19.11 14.54 -0.70
CA GLU A 83 19.11 15.83 -0.05
C GLU A 83 17.69 16.38 0.13
N ILE A 84 17.50 17.14 1.20
CA ILE A 84 16.27 17.89 1.41
C ILE A 84 16.42 19.22 0.69
N PRO A 85 15.55 19.58 -0.28
CA PRO A 85 15.65 20.88 -0.95
C PRO A 85 15.73 22.03 0.04
N ALA A 86 16.61 23.00 -0.21
CA ALA A 86 16.85 24.11 0.72
C ALA A 86 15.56 24.91 1.00
N SER A 87 14.73 25.08 -0.02
CA SER A 87 13.43 25.78 0.07
C SER A 87 12.35 24.99 0.80
N HIS A 88 12.54 23.67 0.99
CA HIS A 88 11.52 22.82 1.60
C HIS A 88 11.33 23.14 3.08
N GLN A 89 10.10 23.38 3.48
CA GLN A 89 9.70 23.57 4.88
C GLN A 89 9.02 22.30 5.41
N MET A 90 9.18 22.08 6.72
CA MET A 90 8.50 20.95 7.38
C MET A 90 6.98 21.06 7.16
N LYS A 91 6.37 20.01 6.63
CA LYS A 91 4.94 19.97 6.38
C LYS A 91 4.18 19.94 7.72
N LYS A 92 3.07 20.68 7.80
CA LYS A 92 2.22 20.72 8.99
C LYS A 92 1.76 19.31 9.37
N GLY A 93 1.83 18.97 10.65
CA GLY A 93 1.39 17.67 11.18
C GLY A 93 2.39 16.53 10.95
N THR A 94 3.55 16.79 10.36
CA THR A 94 4.62 15.80 10.20
C THR A 94 5.65 15.88 11.33
N LYS A 95 6.45 14.83 11.48
CA LYS A 95 7.46 14.67 12.54
C LYS A 95 8.86 15.09 12.11
N SER A 96 9.07 15.28 10.81
CA SER A 96 10.41 15.54 10.27
C SER A 96 10.36 16.38 9.00
N ARG A 97 11.34 17.27 8.83
CA ARG A 97 11.55 18.03 7.59
C ARG A 97 11.91 17.11 6.41
N ARG A 98 12.35 15.88 6.67
CA ARG A 98 12.63 14.89 5.61
C ARG A 98 11.34 14.39 4.93
N ILE A 99 10.18 14.56 5.54
CA ILE A 99 8.91 14.22 4.91
C ILE A 99 8.60 15.27 3.84
N ALA A 100 8.71 14.87 2.57
CA ALA A 100 8.47 15.70 1.40
C ALA A 100 7.00 16.10 1.28
N GLY A 101 6.11 15.15 1.57
CA GLY A 101 4.67 15.34 1.55
C GLY A 101 3.93 14.10 2.02
N TYR A 102 2.63 14.24 2.23
CA TYR A 102 1.75 13.14 2.57
C TYR A 102 0.32 13.42 2.10
N ILE A 103 -0.48 12.37 1.99
CA ILE A 103 -1.92 12.44 1.70
C ILE A 103 -2.66 11.35 2.46
N PRO A 104 -3.76 11.69 3.18
CA PRO A 104 -4.65 10.70 3.76
C PRO A 104 -5.29 9.85 2.67
N ILE A 105 -5.24 8.53 2.81
CA ILE A 105 -5.79 7.59 1.84
C ILE A 105 -7.28 7.37 2.12
N LYS A 106 -8.09 7.58 1.09
CA LYS A 106 -9.55 7.39 1.13
C LYS A 106 -9.96 6.00 0.69
N ALA A 107 -9.27 5.46 -0.32
CA ALA A 107 -9.55 4.16 -0.93
C ALA A 107 -11.03 3.98 -1.38
N GLY A 108 -11.75 5.08 -1.62
CA GLY A 108 -13.19 5.09 -1.92
C GLY A 108 -14.09 4.69 -0.74
N LEU A 109 -13.56 4.63 0.48
CA LEU A 109 -14.27 4.20 1.68
C LEU A 109 -14.87 5.41 2.41
N PRO A 110 -15.97 5.21 3.20
CA PRO A 110 -16.60 6.27 3.98
C PRO A 110 -15.62 7.02 4.89
N GLU A 111 -15.86 8.31 5.10
CA GLU A 111 -14.96 9.15 5.91
C GLU A 111 -14.96 8.78 7.39
N ASP A 112 -16.07 8.26 7.87
CA ASP A 112 -16.26 7.79 9.25
C ASP A 112 -15.67 6.39 9.51
N LYS A 113 -15.17 5.71 8.48
CA LYS A 113 -14.50 4.43 8.67
C LYS A 113 -13.23 4.60 9.52
N PRO A 114 -13.16 3.96 10.71
CA PRO A 114 -12.09 4.23 11.67
C PRO A 114 -10.72 3.76 11.21
N TRP A 115 -10.69 2.74 10.36
CA TRP A 115 -9.46 2.10 9.89
C TRP A 115 -9.43 1.98 8.38
N VAL A 116 -8.36 2.46 7.77
CA VAL A 116 -7.97 2.22 6.36
C VAL A 116 -6.47 2.00 6.36
N GLN A 117 -6.04 0.78 6.12
CA GLN A 117 -4.62 0.43 6.21
C GLN A 117 -4.21 -0.59 5.16
N SER A 118 -2.92 -0.65 4.89
CA SER A 118 -2.33 -1.62 3.98
C SER A 118 -0.96 -2.07 4.47
N GLU A 119 -0.72 -3.37 4.36
CA GLU A 119 0.62 -3.97 4.43
C GLU A 119 1.23 -4.16 3.05
N GLN A 120 0.43 -4.00 2.01
CA GLN A 120 0.91 -4.19 0.65
C GLN A 120 1.81 -3.04 0.23
N THR A 121 2.84 -3.38 -0.53
CA THR A 121 3.77 -2.41 -1.10
C THR A 121 3.05 -1.48 -2.07
N ILE A 122 3.36 -0.20 -1.98
CA ILE A 122 2.90 0.82 -2.92
C ILE A 122 3.52 0.54 -4.28
N VAL A 123 2.71 0.57 -5.33
CA VAL A 123 3.20 0.42 -6.70
C VAL A 123 3.34 1.78 -7.35
N VAL A 124 4.50 2.05 -7.92
CA VAL A 124 4.85 3.35 -8.50
C VAL A 124 5.03 3.26 -10.00
N SER A 125 4.49 4.23 -10.72
CA SER A 125 4.79 4.47 -12.13
C SER A 125 4.89 5.97 -12.40
N LYS A 126 6.06 6.43 -12.82
CA LYS A 126 6.38 7.85 -12.93
C LYS A 126 6.09 8.56 -11.60
N TRP A 127 5.31 9.63 -11.61
CA TRP A 127 4.87 10.37 -10.41
C TRP A 127 3.62 9.79 -9.75
N GLY A 128 3.12 8.69 -10.23
CA GLY A 128 1.93 8.08 -9.67
C GLY A 128 2.21 6.90 -8.76
N ALA A 129 1.42 6.81 -7.70
CA ALA A 129 1.37 5.72 -6.76
C ALA A 129 0.00 5.06 -6.77
N PHE A 130 -0.03 3.75 -6.65
CA PHE A 130 -1.24 2.96 -6.50
C PHE A 130 -1.16 2.10 -5.25
N LEU A 131 -2.24 2.05 -4.51
CA LEU A 131 -2.33 1.30 -3.26
C LEU A 131 -3.75 0.78 -3.00
N VAL A 132 -3.84 -0.20 -2.13
CA VAL A 132 -5.08 -0.86 -1.75
C VAL A 132 -5.27 -0.81 -0.23
N ASN A 133 -6.53 -0.87 0.22
CA ASN A 133 -6.85 -1.19 1.60
C ASN A 133 -6.92 -2.71 1.74
N ASN A 134 -6.25 -3.28 2.73
CA ASN A 134 -6.33 -4.70 3.03
C ASN A 134 -6.70 -5.02 4.48
N LEU A 135 -7.23 -4.03 5.19
CA LEU A 135 -7.76 -4.23 6.52
C LEU A 135 -9.22 -4.72 6.47
N ILE A 136 -9.50 -5.83 7.12
CA ILE A 136 -10.84 -6.42 7.17
C ILE A 136 -11.83 -5.52 7.92
N ASP A 137 -13.10 -5.58 7.51
CA ASP A 137 -14.20 -4.81 8.10
C ASP A 137 -14.96 -5.60 9.18
N GLU A 138 -14.95 -6.92 9.08
CA GLU A 138 -15.68 -7.83 9.94
C GLU A 138 -14.74 -8.82 10.63
N GLY A 139 -15.24 -9.46 11.68
CA GLY A 139 -14.44 -10.32 12.52
C GLY A 139 -13.65 -9.57 13.59
N HIS A 140 -12.65 -10.20 14.13
CA HIS A 140 -11.74 -9.60 15.10
C HIS A 140 -10.41 -9.27 14.41
N PRO A 141 -10.19 -8.02 13.96
CA PRO A 141 -8.99 -7.66 13.22
C PRO A 141 -7.69 -7.80 14.02
N ASP A 142 -7.79 -7.99 15.31
CA ASP A 142 -6.68 -8.31 16.22
C ASP A 142 -6.38 -9.81 16.33
N ARG A 143 -7.18 -10.67 15.66
CA ARG A 143 -6.97 -12.12 15.62
C ARG A 143 -6.43 -12.53 14.26
N ILE A 144 -5.23 -13.09 14.25
CA ILE A 144 -4.57 -13.51 13.00
C ILE A 144 -5.39 -14.55 12.20
N ILE A 145 -6.14 -15.40 12.88
CA ILE A 145 -6.98 -16.41 12.20
C ILE A 145 -8.08 -15.73 11.37
N ASP A 146 -8.67 -14.65 11.85
CA ASP A 146 -9.72 -13.94 11.14
C ASP A 146 -9.15 -13.24 9.90
N VAL A 147 -7.93 -12.69 10.01
CA VAL A 147 -7.20 -12.11 8.87
C VAL A 147 -6.89 -13.18 7.81
N MET A 148 -6.45 -14.37 8.23
CA MET A 148 -6.11 -15.47 7.32
C MET A 148 -7.34 -16.10 6.65
N THR A 149 -8.52 -15.96 7.22
CA THR A 149 -9.78 -16.51 6.71
C THR A 149 -10.62 -15.49 5.93
N VAL A 150 -10.05 -14.33 5.64
CA VAL A 150 -10.66 -13.33 4.74
C VAL A 150 -10.92 -13.96 3.37
N GLY A 151 -12.12 -13.75 2.86
CA GLY A 151 -12.62 -14.40 1.65
C GLY A 151 -13.45 -15.65 1.96
N PRO A 152 -12.89 -16.72 2.54
CA PRO A 152 -13.64 -17.92 2.88
C PRO A 152 -14.69 -17.73 3.98
N VAL A 153 -14.42 -16.92 4.98
CA VAL A 153 -15.28 -16.75 6.17
C VAL A 153 -15.78 -15.33 6.32
N HIS A 154 -14.92 -14.35 6.10
CA HIS A 154 -15.25 -12.93 6.23
C HIS A 154 -15.18 -12.23 4.87
N PRO A 155 -16.02 -11.22 4.61
CA PRO A 155 -15.89 -10.38 3.44
C PRO A 155 -14.47 -9.81 3.32
N GLY A 156 -13.93 -9.82 2.10
CA GLY A 156 -12.63 -9.20 1.86
C GLY A 156 -12.68 -7.68 1.99
N PRO A 157 -11.60 -7.07 2.49
CA PRO A 157 -11.51 -5.61 2.60
C PRO A 157 -11.54 -4.97 1.21
N LYS A 158 -12.36 -3.94 1.10
CA LYS A 158 -12.52 -3.18 -0.14
C LYS A 158 -11.62 -1.96 -0.12
N GLY A 159 -11.34 -1.47 -1.30
CA GLY A 159 -10.79 -0.15 -1.49
C GLY A 159 -9.43 -0.13 -2.16
N MET A 160 -9.30 0.79 -3.10
CA MET A 160 -8.03 1.13 -3.73
C MET A 160 -8.02 2.58 -4.16
N GLU A 161 -6.83 3.14 -4.32
CA GLU A 161 -6.64 4.53 -4.70
C GLU A 161 -5.42 4.72 -5.57
N ARG A 162 -5.58 5.59 -6.55
CA ARG A 162 -4.52 6.12 -7.38
C ARG A 162 -4.23 7.54 -6.94
N VAL A 163 -2.98 7.79 -6.59
CA VAL A 163 -2.47 9.08 -6.13
C VAL A 163 -1.37 9.53 -7.06
N GLU A 164 -1.18 10.83 -7.24
CA GLU A 164 -0.10 11.39 -8.03
C GLU A 164 0.65 12.46 -7.27
N TRP A 165 1.96 12.48 -7.42
CA TRP A 165 2.86 13.52 -6.90
C TRP A 165 2.95 14.67 -7.87
N ASN A 166 2.84 15.88 -7.35
CA ASN A 166 3.10 17.11 -8.09
C ASN A 166 4.47 17.68 -7.65
N PRO A 167 5.52 17.58 -8.49
CA PRO A 167 6.86 18.07 -8.14
C PRO A 167 6.91 19.57 -7.92
N GLU A 168 6.12 20.36 -8.65
CA GLU A 168 6.14 21.82 -8.53
C GLU A 168 5.62 22.29 -7.16
N LYS A 169 4.65 21.57 -6.61
CA LYS A 169 4.00 21.91 -5.34
C LYS A 169 4.52 21.10 -4.15
N ASN A 170 5.27 20.04 -4.41
CA ASN A 170 5.69 19.06 -3.41
C ASN A 170 4.50 18.51 -2.61
N GLU A 171 3.49 18.04 -3.32
CA GLU A 171 2.27 17.49 -2.72
C GLU A 171 1.66 16.36 -3.53
N PHE A 172 0.93 15.49 -2.86
CA PHE A 172 0.12 14.47 -3.49
C PHE A 172 -1.31 14.95 -3.74
N PHE A 173 -1.95 14.39 -4.76
CA PHE A 173 -3.38 14.50 -4.97
C PHE A 173 -3.97 13.16 -5.38
N SER A 174 -5.21 12.91 -4.98
CA SER A 174 -5.96 11.73 -5.37
C SER A 174 -6.45 11.87 -6.80
N VAL A 175 -6.21 10.85 -7.63
CA VAL A 175 -6.64 10.83 -9.03
C VAL A 175 -7.98 10.12 -9.16
N TRP A 176 -8.09 8.94 -8.56
CA TRP A 176 -9.34 8.19 -8.47
C TRP A 176 -9.30 7.19 -7.31
N THR A 177 -10.48 6.80 -6.87
CA THR A 177 -10.70 5.82 -5.80
C THR A 177 -11.75 4.81 -6.22
N ARG A 178 -11.67 3.57 -5.70
CA ARG A 178 -12.71 2.55 -5.87
C ARG A 178 -12.94 1.81 -4.56
N ASN A 179 -14.22 1.51 -4.29
CA ASN A 179 -14.65 0.76 -3.11
C ASN A 179 -15.34 -0.58 -3.44
N ASP A 180 -15.28 -1.00 -4.70
CA ASP A 180 -15.88 -2.22 -5.19
C ASP A 180 -14.85 -3.33 -5.47
N VAL A 181 -13.58 -3.09 -5.17
CA VAL A 181 -12.48 -4.02 -5.39
C VAL A 181 -11.92 -4.51 -4.08
N VAL A 182 -11.75 -5.83 -4.00
CA VAL A 182 -11.05 -6.52 -2.91
C VAL A 182 -9.72 -7.03 -3.42
N SER A 183 -8.62 -6.61 -2.77
CA SER A 183 -7.27 -7.10 -3.05
C SER A 183 -6.53 -7.29 -1.73
N THR A 184 -6.39 -8.53 -1.28
CA THR A 184 -6.01 -8.83 0.11
C THR A 184 -4.57 -9.23 0.32
N SER A 185 -3.92 -9.89 -0.64
CA SER A 185 -2.70 -10.62 -0.32
C SER A 185 -1.55 -10.48 -1.29
N MET A 186 -1.76 -9.89 -2.45
CA MET A 186 -0.71 -9.76 -3.46
C MET A 186 -0.55 -8.31 -3.90
N VAL A 187 0.71 -7.91 -4.00
CA VAL A 187 1.07 -6.56 -4.47
C VAL A 187 0.58 -6.36 -5.89
N PRO A 188 -0.16 -5.29 -6.18
CA PRO A 188 -0.49 -4.92 -7.55
C PRO A 188 0.77 -4.73 -8.42
N LEU A 189 0.62 -4.92 -9.71
CA LEU A 189 1.70 -4.72 -10.68
C LEU A 189 1.33 -3.58 -11.63
N VAL A 190 2.28 -2.71 -11.91
CA VAL A 190 2.13 -1.67 -12.94
C VAL A 190 2.95 -2.03 -14.18
N THR A 191 2.31 -1.94 -15.34
CA THR A 191 2.97 -2.01 -16.64
C THR A 191 3.08 -0.61 -17.22
N SER A 192 4.22 0.04 -17.02
CA SER A 192 4.40 1.46 -17.38
C SER A 192 4.29 1.71 -18.90
N GLY A 193 4.69 0.74 -19.73
CA GLY A 193 4.59 0.84 -21.18
C GLY A 193 3.16 0.88 -21.73
N SER A 194 2.23 0.22 -21.04
CA SER A 194 0.81 0.17 -21.43
C SER A 194 -0.11 0.99 -20.53
N ASN A 195 0.43 1.68 -19.53
CA ASN A 195 -0.33 2.45 -18.54
C ASN A 195 -1.43 1.64 -17.84
N MET A 196 -1.12 0.40 -17.47
CA MET A 196 -2.07 -0.49 -16.79
C MET A 196 -1.58 -0.81 -15.38
N VAL A 197 -2.53 -0.95 -14.47
CA VAL A 197 -2.31 -1.59 -13.18
C VAL A 197 -3.09 -2.90 -13.14
N LEU A 198 -2.40 -3.98 -12.78
CA LEU A 198 -2.97 -5.30 -12.61
C LEU A 198 -3.17 -5.51 -11.11
N VAL A 199 -4.41 -5.71 -10.72
CA VAL A 199 -4.80 -5.91 -9.33
C VAL A 199 -5.25 -7.34 -9.17
N ASN A 200 -4.60 -8.05 -8.27
CA ASN A 200 -5.02 -9.37 -7.88
C ASN A 200 -6.22 -9.24 -6.92
N GLY A 201 -7.35 -9.78 -7.32
CA GLY A 201 -8.55 -9.66 -6.50
C GLY A 201 -9.85 -9.90 -7.26
N TYR A 202 -10.94 -9.40 -6.70
CA TYR A 202 -12.26 -9.51 -7.29
C TYR A 202 -13.09 -8.24 -7.07
N THR A 203 -14.12 -8.05 -7.90
CA THR A 203 -15.07 -6.95 -7.76
C THR A 203 -16.34 -7.40 -7.07
N THR A 204 -16.90 -6.56 -6.23
CA THR A 204 -18.16 -6.80 -5.51
C THR A 204 -19.30 -6.05 -6.19
N GLU A 205 -19.65 -6.41 -7.42
CA GLU A 205 -20.68 -5.70 -8.21
C GLU A 205 -22.11 -5.87 -7.67
N LYS A 206 -22.34 -6.92 -6.89
CA LYS A 206 -23.64 -7.18 -6.26
C LYS A 206 -23.38 -7.66 -4.85
N GLY A 207 -23.47 -6.81 -3.89
CA GLY A 207 -23.38 -7.16 -2.48
C GLY A 207 -22.96 -8.61 -2.16
N TRP A 208 -22.07 -8.77 -1.26
CA TRP A 208 -21.58 -10.07 -0.85
C TRP A 208 -22.74 -10.96 -0.39
N GLU A 209 -23.19 -11.88 -1.23
CA GLU A 209 -23.95 -13.03 -0.76
C GLU A 209 -22.94 -14.07 -0.27
N VAL A 210 -23.02 -14.40 1.00
CA VAL A 210 -22.25 -15.51 1.58
C VAL A 210 -22.70 -16.79 0.91
N LYS A 211 -22.11 -17.12 -0.21
CA LYS A 211 -22.19 -18.47 -0.79
C LYS A 211 -20.97 -19.23 -0.32
N PRO A 212 -21.10 -20.54 -0.04
CA PRO A 212 -19.91 -21.37 0.17
C PRO A 212 -19.01 -21.20 -1.05
N LEU A 213 -17.80 -20.69 -0.83
CA LEU A 213 -16.81 -20.51 -1.88
C LEU A 213 -16.48 -21.91 -2.45
N THR A 214 -16.68 -22.07 -3.74
CA THR A 214 -16.15 -23.22 -4.45
C THR A 214 -14.65 -23.04 -4.68
N LEU A 215 -13.91 -24.11 -4.96
CA LEU A 215 -12.49 -24.01 -5.35
C LEU A 215 -12.28 -23.10 -6.55
N ASP A 216 -13.28 -22.97 -7.42
CA ASP A 216 -13.27 -22.07 -8.58
C ASP A 216 -13.38 -20.59 -8.19
N ASP A 217 -14.02 -20.29 -7.05
CA ASP A 217 -14.12 -18.92 -6.52
C ASP A 217 -12.82 -18.46 -5.85
N LEU A 218 -11.98 -19.39 -5.43
CA LEU A 218 -10.63 -19.13 -4.93
C LEU A 218 -9.61 -18.82 -6.06
N VAL A 219 -10.03 -18.97 -7.32
CA VAL A 219 -9.19 -18.61 -8.45
C VAL A 219 -8.99 -17.10 -8.48
N LEU A 220 -7.79 -16.68 -8.18
CA LEU A 220 -7.36 -15.28 -8.18
C LEU A 220 -7.60 -14.66 -9.55
N ASN A 221 -8.54 -13.71 -9.61
CA ASN A 221 -8.77 -12.96 -10.84
C ASN A 221 -7.78 -11.81 -10.93
N ILE A 222 -7.18 -11.62 -12.09
CA ILE A 222 -6.40 -10.43 -12.38
C ILE A 222 -7.33 -9.41 -12.99
N LEU A 223 -7.51 -8.30 -12.28
CA LEU A 223 -8.27 -7.16 -12.75
C LEU A 223 -7.32 -6.15 -13.37
N VAL A 224 -7.67 -5.64 -14.53
CA VAL A 224 -6.82 -4.72 -15.27
C VAL A 224 -7.50 -3.37 -15.37
N TYR A 225 -6.82 -2.34 -14.92
CA TYR A 225 -7.29 -0.97 -14.92
C TYR A 225 -6.34 -0.06 -15.70
N ASN A 226 -6.90 0.97 -16.33
CA ASN A 226 -6.09 2.05 -16.85
C ASN A 226 -5.51 2.86 -15.70
N ILE A 227 -4.20 3.11 -15.71
CA ILE A 227 -3.54 3.81 -14.60
C ILE A 227 -3.86 5.29 -14.53
N LYS A 228 -4.28 5.91 -15.65
CA LYS A 228 -4.54 7.35 -15.73
C LYS A 228 -6.00 7.71 -15.44
N VAL A 229 -6.92 6.83 -15.81
CA VAL A 229 -8.36 7.02 -15.65
C VAL A 229 -8.96 5.82 -14.93
N ASP A 230 -10.04 6.03 -14.20
CA ASP A 230 -10.74 4.94 -13.49
C ASP A 230 -11.56 4.09 -14.49
N GLU A 231 -10.85 3.37 -15.34
CA GLU A 231 -11.45 2.52 -16.37
C GLU A 231 -10.93 1.09 -16.21
N LYS A 232 -11.85 0.17 -15.97
CA LYS A 232 -11.56 -1.28 -15.99
C LYS A 232 -11.52 -1.74 -17.45
N ILE A 233 -10.31 -2.08 -17.92
CA ILE A 233 -10.09 -2.45 -19.33
C ILE A 233 -10.62 -3.85 -19.58
N PHE A 234 -10.24 -4.83 -18.75
CA PHE A 234 -10.73 -6.20 -18.86
C PHE A 234 -10.43 -7.00 -17.59
N ARG A 235 -11.06 -8.15 -17.49
CA ARG A 235 -10.81 -9.15 -16.46
C ARG A 235 -10.18 -10.36 -17.10
N VAL A 236 -8.97 -10.69 -16.70
CA VAL A 236 -8.34 -11.95 -17.05
C VAL A 236 -8.76 -12.97 -15.99
N LYS A 237 -9.58 -13.93 -16.36
CA LYS A 237 -9.69 -15.15 -15.55
C LYS A 237 -8.39 -15.91 -15.76
N PRO A 238 -7.62 -16.23 -14.71
CA PRO A 238 -6.55 -17.18 -14.88
C PRO A 238 -7.14 -18.43 -15.51
N ILE A 239 -6.53 -18.91 -16.57
CA ILE A 239 -6.77 -20.29 -17.00
C ILE A 239 -6.48 -21.10 -15.74
N PRO A 240 -7.41 -21.95 -15.25
CA PRO A 240 -7.09 -22.79 -14.11
C PRO A 240 -5.81 -23.51 -14.51
N ALA A 241 -4.68 -23.09 -13.94
CA ALA A 241 -3.50 -23.92 -13.97
C ALA A 241 -4.04 -25.26 -13.51
N PRO A 242 -3.80 -26.35 -14.24
CA PRO A 242 -4.19 -27.66 -13.74
C PRO A 242 -3.65 -27.65 -12.33
N VAL A 243 -4.56 -27.59 -11.36
CA VAL A 243 -4.19 -27.58 -9.97
C VAL A 243 -3.22 -28.72 -9.93
N ALA A 244 -1.95 -28.43 -9.74
CA ALA A 244 -1.01 -29.45 -9.39
C ALA A 244 -1.50 -29.91 -8.04
N VAL A 245 -2.56 -30.68 -8.09
CA VAL A 245 -3.00 -31.47 -6.98
C VAL A 245 -1.74 -32.24 -6.68
N PHE A 246 -1.09 -31.85 -5.60
CA PHE A 246 -0.23 -32.75 -4.90
C PHE A 246 -1.13 -33.89 -4.45
N GLY A 247 -1.66 -34.59 -5.45
CA GLY A 247 -2.45 -35.77 -5.31
C GLY A 247 -1.52 -36.82 -4.81
N ARG A 248 -1.60 -37.10 -3.53
CA ARG A 248 -1.28 -38.43 -3.08
C ARG A 248 -1.95 -39.41 -4.05
N LYS A 249 -1.14 -40.04 -4.88
CA LYS A 249 -1.50 -41.37 -5.34
C LYS A 249 -1.56 -42.24 -4.10
N VAL A 250 -2.76 -42.66 -3.77
CA VAL A 250 -2.96 -43.86 -2.95
C VAL A 250 -2.55 -45.04 -3.80
#